data_0793fea6a5b4a0d12c84402bb6b06f57
#
_entry.id   0793fea6a5b4a0d12c84402bb6b06f57
#
_cell.length_a   1.000
_cell.length_b   1.000
_cell.length_c   1.000
_cell.angle_alpha   90.00
_cell.angle_beta   90.00
_cell.angle_gamma   90.00
#
_symmetry.space_group_name_H-M   'P 1'
#
loop_
_entity.id
_entity.type
_entity.pdbx_description
1 polymer ?
#
loop_
_entity_poly.entity_id
_entity_poly.type
_entity_poly.pdbx_seq_one_letter_code
_entity_poly.pdbx_strand_id
1 'polypeptide(L)'
;PGANQLIGRGDMLFLQGADPVRVQCAFIDTPEVAEITKFIAKQQGYPTAFYLPEYVGEDGGGSDLGDVDMGRLDPLFEDAARLIVIHQQGSTSLIQRKFAIGYNRAGRLMDQLEKAGIVGPAQGSKAREVLCVDENDLQMRLNNLL
;
A
#
# COMPACT_ATOMS: atom_id res chain seq x y z
N PRO A 1 12.03 25.23 -11.96
CA PRO A 1 11.23 26.14 -12.79
C PRO A 1 11.61 25.99 -14.26
N GLY A 2 10.65 26.19 -15.21
CA GLY A 2 10.92 26.16 -16.65
C GLY A 2 10.59 24.86 -17.39
N ALA A 3 10.24 23.78 -16.73
CA ALA A 3 9.87 22.51 -17.38
C ALA A 3 8.65 22.63 -18.32
N ASN A 4 7.73 23.53 -18.00
CA ASN A 4 6.56 23.83 -18.83
C ASN A 4 6.87 24.61 -20.12
N GLN A 5 8.11 25.10 -20.28
CA GLN A 5 8.58 25.85 -21.47
C GLN A 5 9.34 24.92 -22.44
N LEU A 6 9.51 23.63 -22.10
CA LEU A 6 10.18 22.69 -22.98
C LEU A 6 9.27 22.33 -24.15
N ILE A 7 9.85 22.29 -25.35
CA ILE A 7 9.15 22.03 -26.61
C ILE A 7 9.15 20.54 -27.02
N GLY A 8 9.77 19.68 -26.23
CA GLY A 8 9.96 18.27 -26.57
C GLY A 8 11.08 18.03 -27.58
N ARG A 9 11.13 16.83 -28.19
CA ARG A 9 12.12 16.43 -29.20
C ARG A 9 13.59 16.59 -28.78
N GLY A 10 13.87 16.19 -27.51
CA GLY A 10 15.23 16.28 -26.96
C GLY A 10 15.55 17.59 -26.25
N ASP A 11 14.62 18.55 -26.20
CA ASP A 11 14.75 19.74 -25.38
C ASP A 11 14.56 19.41 -23.91
N MET A 12 15.55 19.61 -23.09
CA MET A 12 15.54 19.17 -21.68
C MET A 12 16.21 20.19 -20.76
N LEU A 13 15.88 20.15 -19.51
CA LEU A 13 16.59 20.80 -18.42
C LEU A 13 17.53 19.80 -17.76
N PHE A 14 18.82 20.11 -17.76
CA PHE A 14 19.85 19.35 -17.08
C PHE A 14 20.26 20.09 -15.80
N LEU A 15 20.15 19.41 -14.67
CA LEU A 15 20.53 19.96 -13.37
C LEU A 15 21.75 19.22 -12.83
N GLN A 16 22.87 19.94 -12.77
CA GLN A 16 24.09 19.48 -12.09
C GLN A 16 24.55 20.60 -11.16
N GLY A 17 24.11 20.54 -9.91
CA GLY A 17 24.32 21.63 -8.95
C GLY A 17 23.06 22.47 -8.68
N ALA A 18 23.21 23.78 -8.50
CA ALA A 18 22.13 24.68 -8.08
C ALA A 18 21.23 25.16 -9.23
N ASP A 19 21.82 25.40 -10.42
CA ASP A 19 21.11 26.01 -11.53
C ASP A 19 20.84 25.01 -12.68
N PRO A 20 19.60 24.94 -13.18
CA PRO A 20 19.29 24.12 -14.34
C PRO A 20 19.77 24.77 -15.64
N VAL A 21 20.40 23.97 -16.47
CA VAL A 21 20.83 24.39 -17.82
C VAL A 21 19.91 23.78 -18.86
N ARG A 22 19.37 24.57 -19.78
CA ARG A 22 18.60 24.07 -20.91
C ARG A 22 19.51 23.53 -21.99
N VAL A 23 19.28 22.27 -22.38
CA VAL A 23 20.13 21.55 -23.34
C VAL A 23 19.25 20.96 -24.43
N GLN A 24 19.70 21.12 -25.70
CA GLN A 24 19.12 20.38 -26.81
C GLN A 24 19.89 19.10 -27.01
N CYS A 25 19.25 17.97 -26.71
CA CYS A 25 19.79 16.64 -26.96
C CYS A 25 19.37 16.10 -28.33
N ALA A 26 20.04 15.02 -28.76
CA ALA A 26 19.56 14.24 -29.88
C ALA A 26 18.16 13.72 -29.62
N PHE A 27 17.32 13.72 -30.64
CA PHE A 27 15.99 13.13 -30.53
C PHE A 27 16.07 11.61 -30.57
N ILE A 28 15.44 10.97 -29.60
CA ILE A 28 15.27 9.51 -29.54
C ILE A 28 13.78 9.23 -29.59
N ASP A 29 13.34 8.44 -30.56
CA ASP A 29 11.92 8.08 -30.72
C ASP A 29 11.57 6.80 -29.96
N THR A 30 10.27 6.53 -29.84
CA THR A 30 9.71 5.39 -29.10
C THR A 30 10.32 4.05 -29.48
N PRO A 31 10.55 3.71 -30.78
CA PRO A 31 11.20 2.46 -31.14
C PRO A 31 12.62 2.32 -30.57
N GLU A 32 13.42 3.39 -30.62
CA GLU A 32 14.79 3.41 -30.10
C GLU A 32 14.81 3.28 -28.58
N VAL A 33 13.88 3.95 -27.89
CA VAL A 33 13.68 3.79 -26.43
C VAL A 33 13.34 2.33 -26.11
N ALA A 34 12.46 1.69 -26.89
CA ALA A 34 12.08 0.29 -26.69
C ALA A 34 13.28 -0.66 -26.89
N GLU A 35 14.16 -0.40 -27.83
CA GLU A 35 15.36 -1.19 -28.05
C GLU A 35 16.37 -1.02 -26.91
N ILE A 36 16.60 0.21 -26.45
CA ILE A 36 17.50 0.49 -25.33
C ILE A 36 16.97 -0.17 -24.05
N THR A 37 15.69 -0.06 -23.76
CA THR A 37 15.09 -0.69 -22.59
C THR A 37 15.15 -2.21 -22.63
N LYS A 38 14.95 -2.82 -23.81
CA LYS A 38 15.17 -4.26 -24.01
C LYS A 38 16.63 -4.67 -23.79
N PHE A 39 17.57 -3.85 -24.26
CA PHE A 39 18.98 -4.10 -24.03
C PHE A 39 19.33 -4.05 -22.55
N ILE A 40 18.84 -3.05 -21.82
CA ILE A 40 19.02 -2.94 -20.37
C ILE A 40 18.39 -4.13 -19.64
N ALA A 41 17.16 -4.51 -20.00
CA ALA A 41 16.43 -5.61 -19.38
C ALA A 41 17.09 -6.99 -19.59
N LYS A 42 17.87 -7.16 -20.65
CA LYS A 42 18.62 -8.40 -20.91
C LYS A 42 19.93 -8.52 -20.13
N GLN A 43 20.38 -7.45 -19.50
CA GLN A 43 21.58 -7.48 -18.67
C GLN A 43 21.31 -8.21 -17.37
N GLN A 44 22.38 -8.75 -16.79
CA GLN A 44 22.28 -9.41 -15.49
C GLN A 44 21.96 -8.37 -14.41
N GLY A 45 20.81 -8.50 -13.81
CA GLY A 45 20.37 -7.69 -12.67
C GLY A 45 20.39 -8.48 -11.37
N TYR A 46 19.84 -7.86 -10.32
CA TYR A 46 19.60 -8.57 -9.06
C TYR A 46 18.49 -9.63 -9.25
N PRO A 47 18.57 -10.77 -8.56
CA PRO A 47 17.58 -11.84 -8.68
C PRO A 47 16.17 -11.43 -8.23
N THR A 48 16.09 -10.42 -7.39
CA THR A 48 14.81 -9.85 -6.89
C THR A 48 14.87 -8.33 -6.86
N ALA A 49 13.70 -7.70 -6.87
CA ALA A 49 13.62 -6.27 -6.64
C ALA A 49 14.18 -5.90 -5.26
N PHE A 50 14.82 -4.73 -5.16
CA PHE A 50 15.25 -4.22 -3.86
C PHE A 50 14.02 -3.82 -3.05
N TYR A 51 13.81 -4.50 -1.93
CA TYR A 51 12.76 -4.14 -0.99
C TYR A 51 13.28 -3.02 -0.09
N LEU A 52 12.70 -1.85 -0.24
CA LEU A 52 12.95 -0.78 0.72
C LEU A 52 12.38 -1.20 2.09
N PRO A 53 13.05 -0.88 3.20
CA PRO A 53 12.46 -1.06 4.51
C PRO A 53 11.15 -0.27 4.59
N GLU A 54 10.12 -0.89 5.17
CA GLU A 54 8.86 -0.19 5.37
C GLU A 54 9.09 1.03 6.27
N TYR A 55 8.70 2.20 5.79
CA TYR A 55 8.72 3.40 6.62
C TYR A 55 7.55 3.31 7.62
N VAL A 56 7.89 2.98 8.84
CA VAL A 56 6.98 3.13 9.97
C VAL A 56 7.15 4.57 10.44
N GLY A 57 6.29 5.48 9.96
CA GLY A 57 6.28 6.85 10.43
C GLY A 57 6.06 6.91 11.94
N GLU A 58 6.61 7.91 12.62
CA GLU A 58 6.40 8.15 14.04
C GLU A 58 4.91 8.36 14.38
N ASP A 59 4.07 8.63 13.38
CA ASP A 59 2.61 8.71 13.50
C ASP A 59 1.90 7.34 13.51
N GLY A 60 2.64 6.22 13.45
CA GLY A 60 2.08 4.86 13.44
C GLY A 60 1.55 4.34 14.79
N GLY A 61 1.43 5.19 15.79
CA GLY A 61 1.02 4.82 17.14
C GLY A 61 -0.32 5.40 17.63
N GLY A 62 -1.04 6.11 16.80
CA GLY A 62 -2.33 6.67 17.19
C GLY A 62 -3.44 6.06 16.34
N SER A 63 -4.20 5.14 16.92
CA SER A 63 -5.52 4.79 16.41
C SER A 63 -6.44 6.01 16.60
N ASP A 64 -6.34 6.99 15.70
CA ASP A 64 -7.39 7.98 15.58
C ASP A 64 -8.56 7.30 14.85
N LEU A 65 -9.38 6.58 15.64
CA LEU A 65 -10.63 5.94 15.20
C LEU A 65 -11.68 6.96 14.74
N GLY A 66 -11.29 8.25 14.71
CA GLY A 66 -12.20 9.35 14.39
C GLY A 66 -12.74 9.32 12.96
N ASP A 67 -12.01 8.75 12.02
CA ASP A 67 -12.30 8.93 10.59
C ASP A 67 -12.38 7.62 9.79
N VAL A 68 -12.68 6.48 10.44
CA VAL A 68 -12.97 5.24 9.72
C VAL A 68 -14.41 5.28 9.23
N ASP A 69 -14.61 5.47 7.95
CA ASP A 69 -15.93 5.47 7.30
C ASP A 69 -16.50 4.04 7.26
N MET A 70 -17.44 3.76 8.17
CA MET A 70 -18.18 2.49 8.19
C MET A 70 -19.30 2.43 7.14
N GLY A 71 -19.64 3.57 6.54
CA GLY A 71 -20.59 3.62 5.41
C GLY A 71 -19.96 3.14 4.09
N ARG A 72 -18.65 3.01 4.05
CA ARG A 72 -17.89 2.52 2.88
C ARG A 72 -16.84 1.50 3.29
N LEU A 73 -17.28 0.27 3.49
CA LEU A 73 -16.39 -0.84 3.81
C LEU A 73 -15.47 -1.18 2.62
N ASP A 74 -14.24 -1.58 2.93
CA ASP A 74 -13.33 -2.10 1.89
C ASP A 74 -13.92 -3.40 1.30
N PRO A 75 -13.83 -3.61 -0.03
CA PRO A 75 -14.32 -4.84 -0.67
C PRO A 75 -13.75 -6.14 -0.08
N LEU A 76 -12.59 -6.07 0.58
CA LEU A 76 -11.97 -7.22 1.24
C LEU A 76 -12.35 -7.35 2.74
N PHE A 77 -13.27 -6.51 3.24
CA PHE A 77 -13.62 -6.47 4.66
C PHE A 77 -14.12 -7.82 5.18
N GLU A 78 -15.06 -8.43 4.50
CA GLU A 78 -15.65 -9.71 4.90
C GLU A 78 -14.62 -10.86 4.82
N ASP A 79 -13.84 -10.91 3.75
CA ASP A 79 -12.78 -11.90 3.58
C ASP A 79 -11.68 -11.75 4.64
N ALA A 80 -11.32 -10.52 4.99
CA ALA A 80 -10.35 -10.24 6.04
C ALA A 80 -10.90 -10.62 7.43
N ALA A 81 -12.18 -10.36 7.69
CA ALA A 81 -12.85 -10.78 8.91
C ALA A 81 -12.83 -12.33 9.08
N ARG A 82 -13.22 -13.06 8.04
CA ARG A 82 -13.16 -14.52 8.01
C ARG A 82 -11.75 -15.06 8.23
N LEU A 83 -10.78 -14.47 7.55
CA LEU A 83 -9.36 -14.85 7.70
C LEU A 83 -8.90 -14.73 9.14
N ILE A 84 -9.20 -13.60 9.81
CA ILE A 84 -8.80 -13.33 11.19
C ILE A 84 -9.49 -14.30 12.15
N VAL A 85 -10.78 -14.54 11.98
CA VAL A 85 -11.53 -15.47 12.85
C VAL A 85 -11.06 -16.90 12.69
N ILE A 86 -10.81 -17.37 11.46
CA ILE A 86 -10.30 -18.74 11.21
C ILE A 86 -8.91 -18.93 11.86
N HIS A 87 -8.04 -17.94 11.76
CA HIS A 87 -6.69 -18.03 12.32
C HIS A 87 -6.60 -17.62 13.79
N GLN A 88 -7.67 -17.03 14.35
CA GLN A 88 -7.69 -16.45 15.70
C GLN A 88 -6.49 -15.51 15.94
N GLN A 89 -6.15 -14.72 14.92
CA GLN A 89 -5.00 -13.83 14.96
C GLN A 89 -5.30 -12.50 14.27
N GLY A 90 -5.47 -11.42 15.03
CA GLY A 90 -5.70 -10.06 14.57
C GLY A 90 -4.41 -9.39 14.10
N SER A 91 -3.78 -9.91 13.04
CA SER A 91 -2.49 -9.44 12.54
C SER A 91 -2.62 -8.73 11.20
N THR A 92 -2.19 -7.46 11.14
CA THR A 92 -2.10 -6.68 9.91
C THR A 92 -1.20 -7.36 8.87
N SER A 93 -0.09 -7.98 9.31
CA SER A 93 0.83 -8.71 8.42
C SER A 93 0.19 -9.97 7.82
N LEU A 94 -0.75 -10.60 8.51
CA LEU A 94 -1.51 -11.73 7.98
C LEU A 94 -2.40 -11.30 6.81
N ILE A 95 -3.12 -10.17 6.97
CA ILE A 95 -3.95 -9.57 5.93
C ILE A 95 -3.09 -9.16 4.72
N GLN A 96 -1.97 -8.47 4.95
CA GLN A 96 -1.07 -8.05 3.89
C GLN A 96 -0.61 -9.23 3.02
N ARG A 97 -0.12 -10.30 3.65
CA ARG A 97 0.38 -11.48 2.94
C ARG A 97 -0.71 -12.23 2.20
N LYS A 98 -1.89 -12.37 2.82
CA LYS A 98 -2.99 -13.16 2.24
C LYS A 98 -3.59 -12.48 1.02
N PHE A 99 -3.79 -11.15 1.08
CA PHE A 99 -4.45 -10.38 0.03
C PHE A 99 -3.47 -9.61 -0.87
N ALA A 100 -2.16 -9.72 -0.63
CA ALA A 100 -1.12 -9.00 -1.37
C ALA A 100 -1.37 -7.48 -1.43
N ILE A 101 -1.78 -6.87 -0.32
CA ILE A 101 -2.09 -5.44 -0.20
C ILE A 101 -1.04 -4.70 0.64
N GLY A 102 -0.93 -3.38 0.42
CA GLY A 102 -0.01 -2.53 1.16
C GLY A 102 -0.43 -2.31 2.62
N TYR A 103 0.55 -1.91 3.46
CA TYR A 103 0.37 -1.70 4.90
C TYR A 103 -0.78 -0.77 5.24
N ASN A 104 -0.87 0.39 4.58
CA ASN A 104 -1.92 1.39 4.85
C ASN A 104 -3.34 0.86 4.57
N ARG A 105 -3.52 0.04 3.55
CA ARG A 105 -4.82 -0.57 3.26
C ARG A 105 -5.14 -1.67 4.27
N ALA A 106 -4.17 -2.49 4.62
CA ALA A 106 -4.33 -3.51 5.65
C ALA A 106 -4.61 -2.89 7.03
N GLY A 107 -3.97 -1.77 7.35
CA GLY A 107 -4.24 -0.98 8.56
C GLY A 107 -5.69 -0.49 8.60
N ARG A 108 -6.15 0.18 7.55
CA ARG A 108 -7.56 0.63 7.46
C ARG A 108 -8.57 -0.51 7.58
N LEU A 109 -8.28 -1.67 6.98
CA LEU A 109 -9.09 -2.87 7.15
C LEU A 109 -9.14 -3.31 8.63
N MET A 110 -7.99 -3.32 9.31
CA MET A 110 -7.93 -3.65 10.74
C MET A 110 -8.71 -2.67 11.60
N ASP A 111 -8.71 -1.38 11.25
CA ASP A 111 -9.46 -0.35 11.97
C ASP A 111 -10.98 -0.47 11.72
N GLN A 112 -11.40 -0.85 10.49
CA GLN A 112 -12.79 -1.20 10.20
C GLN A 112 -13.24 -2.44 10.99
N LEU A 113 -12.38 -3.47 11.09
CA LEU A 113 -12.65 -4.68 11.86
C LEU A 113 -12.75 -4.40 13.38
N GLU A 114 -11.97 -3.45 13.89
CA GLU A 114 -12.08 -2.98 15.28
C GLU A 114 -13.41 -2.27 15.53
N LYS A 115 -13.79 -1.30 14.66
CA LYS A 115 -15.09 -0.62 14.76
C LYS A 115 -16.28 -1.57 14.65
N ALA A 116 -16.13 -2.63 13.85
CA ALA A 116 -17.12 -3.71 13.74
C ALA A 116 -17.15 -4.64 14.95
N GLY A 117 -16.23 -4.48 15.91
CA GLY A 117 -16.14 -5.32 17.10
C GLY A 117 -15.65 -6.74 16.82
N ILE A 118 -14.96 -6.97 15.69
CA ILE A 118 -14.40 -8.27 15.31
C ILE A 118 -13.04 -8.47 15.97
N VAL A 119 -12.26 -7.40 16.08
CA VAL A 119 -10.98 -7.38 16.79
C VAL A 119 -10.98 -6.31 17.87
N GLY A 120 -10.14 -6.50 18.87
CA GLY A 120 -9.90 -5.53 19.93
C GLY A 120 -8.98 -4.38 19.50
N PRO A 121 -8.77 -3.39 20.38
CA PRO A 121 -7.96 -2.21 20.10
C PRO A 121 -6.49 -2.55 19.86
N ALA A 122 -5.82 -1.68 19.14
CA ALA A 122 -4.39 -1.80 18.87
C ALA A 122 -3.58 -1.78 20.17
N GLN A 123 -2.67 -2.73 20.34
CA GLN A 123 -1.77 -2.84 21.49
C GLN A 123 -0.30 -2.76 21.03
N GLY A 124 0.09 -1.62 20.50
CA GLY A 124 1.41 -1.43 19.92
C GLY A 124 1.66 -2.35 18.71
N SER A 125 2.79 -3.04 18.67
CA SER A 125 3.17 -3.94 17.57
C SER A 125 2.62 -5.37 17.68
N LYS A 126 1.85 -5.67 18.71
CA LYS A 126 1.28 -7.01 18.91
C LYS A 126 0.05 -7.21 18.04
N ALA A 127 -0.23 -8.48 17.67
CA ALA A 127 -1.48 -8.84 17.04
C ALA A 127 -2.66 -8.45 17.96
N ARG A 128 -3.73 -7.87 17.39
CA ARG A 128 -4.94 -7.50 18.13
C ARG A 128 -5.67 -8.77 18.57
N GLU A 129 -6.35 -8.70 19.70
CA GLU A 129 -7.20 -9.78 20.19
C GLU A 129 -8.38 -10.00 19.24
N VAL A 130 -8.76 -11.24 18.98
CA VAL A 130 -9.94 -11.57 18.17
C VAL A 130 -11.13 -11.76 19.12
N LEU A 131 -12.17 -10.96 18.89
CA LEU A 131 -13.35 -10.91 19.76
C LEU A 131 -14.46 -11.88 19.30
N CYS A 132 -14.35 -12.40 18.07
CA CYS A 132 -15.25 -13.41 17.54
C CYS A 132 -14.70 -14.81 17.83
N VAL A 133 -15.51 -15.65 18.42
CA VAL A 133 -15.12 -17.01 18.82
C VAL A 133 -15.11 -17.95 17.63
N ASP A 134 -16.10 -17.82 16.74
CA ASP A 134 -16.28 -18.68 15.58
C ASP A 134 -16.94 -17.95 14.40
N GLU A 135 -17.13 -18.65 13.30
CA GLU A 135 -17.72 -18.11 12.08
C GLU A 135 -19.22 -17.76 12.24
N ASN A 136 -19.93 -18.42 13.13
CA ASN A 136 -21.34 -18.11 13.42
C ASN A 136 -21.47 -16.76 14.15
N ASP A 137 -20.60 -16.52 15.15
CA ASP A 137 -20.52 -15.22 15.84
C ASP A 137 -20.15 -14.11 14.87
N LEU A 138 -19.19 -14.38 13.97
CA LEU A 138 -18.84 -13.44 12.91
C LEU A 138 -20.04 -13.11 12.02
N GLN A 139 -20.77 -14.11 11.55
CA GLN A 139 -21.92 -13.90 10.67
C GLN A 139 -23.03 -13.08 11.35
N MET A 140 -23.28 -13.32 12.65
CA MET A 140 -24.23 -12.50 13.42
C MET A 140 -23.81 -11.03 13.48
N ARG A 141 -22.51 -10.76 13.68
CA ARG A 141 -21.99 -9.39 13.73
C ARG A 141 -22.03 -8.71 12.36
N LEU A 142 -21.70 -9.43 11.30
CA LEU A 142 -21.80 -8.92 9.93
C LEU A 142 -23.25 -8.57 9.55
N ASN A 143 -24.21 -9.40 9.92
CA ASN A 143 -25.63 -9.13 9.66
C ASN A 143 -26.18 -7.92 10.44
N ASN A 144 -25.57 -7.54 11.55
CA ASN A 144 -25.91 -6.36 12.32
C ASN A 144 -25.27 -5.07 11.82
N LEU A 145 -24.26 -5.18 10.92
CA LEU A 145 -23.56 -4.05 10.32
C LEU A 145 -24.17 -3.58 8.99
N LEU A 146 -24.92 -4.45 8.34
CA LEU A 146 -25.65 -4.22 7.09
C LEU A 146 -27.12 -3.84 7.37
#